data_d636351728bb5ef9fb1e29590b1e77ef
#
_entry.id   d636351728bb5ef9fb1e29590b1e77ef
#
_cell.length_a   1.000
_cell.length_b   1.000
_cell.length_c   1.000
_cell.angle_alpha   90.00
_cell.angle_beta   90.00
_cell.angle_gamma   90.00
#
_symmetry.space_group_name_H-M   'P 1'
#
loop_
_entity.id
_entity.type
_entity.pdbx_description
1 polymer ?
#
loop_
_entity_poly.entity_id
_entity_poly.type
_entity_poly.pdbx_seq_one_letter_code
_entity_poly.pdbx_strand_id
1 'polypeptide(L)'
;MINPTVYISTCDANIFVVKYFQYFFNKFWGKHMKVKVLGFNPPDFELEENFEFISLGAEQVGGANGWSNYLIDFFSSIEDEYFVYGLDDFMIARKVDEEVFATALTLLDEKVGRIDLQPSLQYARPQNFVQSHVRKEGIEFLSLVDSGKGTNLYQNAAAFSIWNKKWF
;
A
#
# COMPACT_ATOMS: atom_id res chain seq x y z
N MET A 1 9.05 7.04 16.56
CA MET A 1 7.96 6.78 15.58
C MET A 1 8.25 5.46 14.89
N ILE A 2 7.28 4.59 14.78
CA ILE A 2 7.42 3.35 13.98
C ILE A 2 7.29 3.79 12.53
N ASN A 3 8.36 3.61 11.74
CA ASN A 3 8.30 3.79 10.29
C ASN A 3 7.98 2.41 9.69
N PRO A 4 6.75 2.15 9.23
CA PRO A 4 6.41 0.89 8.61
C PRO A 4 7.18 0.71 7.30
N THR A 5 7.53 -0.51 6.97
CA THR A 5 8.09 -0.84 5.66
C THR A 5 7.05 -0.57 4.58
N VAL A 6 7.49 0.01 3.46
CA VAL A 6 6.65 0.19 2.27
C VAL A 6 6.91 -0.96 1.31
N TYR A 7 5.87 -1.68 0.95
CA TYR A 7 5.92 -2.74 -0.05
C TYR A 7 5.20 -2.28 -1.30
N ILE A 8 5.85 -2.43 -2.44
CA ILE A 8 5.22 -2.21 -3.75
C ILE A 8 5.35 -3.48 -4.57
N SER A 9 4.30 -3.89 -5.23
CA SER A 9 4.37 -5.01 -6.15
C SER A 9 4.43 -4.57 -7.59
N THR A 10 5.20 -5.32 -8.35
CA THR A 10 5.42 -5.15 -9.79
C THR A 10 5.37 -6.50 -10.49
N CYS A 11 5.33 -6.50 -11.80
CA CYS A 11 5.54 -7.67 -12.63
C CYS A 11 6.68 -7.43 -13.61
N ASP A 12 7.23 -8.50 -14.18
CA ASP A 12 8.39 -8.40 -15.09
C ASP A 12 8.13 -7.46 -16.28
N ALA A 13 6.90 -7.43 -16.80
CA ALA A 13 6.53 -6.53 -17.88
C ALA A 13 6.58 -5.05 -17.51
N ASN A 14 6.40 -4.74 -16.22
CA ASN A 14 6.30 -3.37 -15.69
C ASN A 14 7.47 -2.98 -14.79
N ILE A 15 8.45 -3.87 -14.56
CA ILE A 15 9.57 -3.61 -13.62
C ILE A 15 10.29 -2.29 -13.91
N PHE A 16 10.33 -1.83 -15.16
CA PHE A 16 10.92 -0.54 -15.54
C PHE A 16 10.21 0.66 -14.91
N VAL A 17 8.93 0.52 -14.51
CA VAL A 17 8.13 1.58 -13.86
C VAL A 17 8.72 1.92 -12.49
N VAL A 18 9.32 0.94 -11.81
CA VAL A 18 9.99 1.13 -10.52
C VAL A 18 11.08 2.20 -10.59
N LYS A 19 11.74 2.37 -11.76
CA LYS A 19 12.73 3.43 -11.96
C LYS A 19 12.15 4.84 -11.76
N TYR A 20 10.92 5.05 -12.17
CA TYR A 20 10.22 6.32 -11.99
C TYR A 20 9.61 6.41 -10.59
N PHE A 21 9.08 5.29 -10.10
CA PHE A 21 8.50 5.21 -8.77
C PHE A 21 9.52 5.63 -7.70
N GLN A 22 10.75 5.06 -7.70
CA GLN A 22 11.77 5.39 -6.70
C GLN A 22 12.15 6.88 -6.74
N TYR A 23 12.21 7.52 -7.93
CA TYR A 23 12.46 8.94 -8.04
C TYR A 23 11.38 9.78 -7.36
N PHE A 24 10.11 9.53 -7.69
CA PHE A 24 8.98 10.27 -7.11
C PHE A 24 8.82 9.99 -5.63
N PHE A 25 9.01 8.74 -5.22
CA PHE A 25 8.97 8.34 -3.82
C PHE A 25 10.00 9.13 -3.00
N ASN A 26 11.26 9.11 -3.39
CA ASN A 26 12.33 9.80 -2.69
C ASN A 26 12.19 11.32 -2.72
N LYS A 27 11.63 11.87 -3.80
CA LYS A 27 11.34 13.30 -3.94
C LYS A 27 10.24 13.78 -2.99
N PHE A 28 9.20 12.98 -2.78
CA PHE A 28 7.98 13.42 -2.11
C PHE A 28 7.75 12.79 -0.74
N TRP A 29 8.34 11.65 -0.46
CA TRP A 29 8.30 11.03 0.87
C TRP A 29 9.67 11.03 1.56
N GLY A 30 10.73 10.77 0.80
CA GLY A 30 12.10 10.83 1.31
C GLY A 30 12.75 9.46 1.50
N LYS A 31 14.10 9.48 1.58
CA LYS A 31 14.94 8.27 1.66
C LYS A 31 14.97 7.61 3.04
N HIS A 32 14.33 8.20 4.05
CA HIS A 32 14.24 7.61 5.39
C HIS A 32 13.28 6.42 5.47
N MET A 33 12.38 6.28 4.49
CA MET A 33 11.46 5.16 4.38
C MET A 33 12.09 4.00 3.64
N LYS A 34 12.00 2.80 4.21
CA LYS A 34 12.43 1.56 3.54
C LYS A 34 11.35 1.09 2.57
N VAL A 35 11.75 0.76 1.35
CA VAL A 35 10.86 0.26 0.30
C VAL A 35 11.33 -1.11 -0.16
N LYS A 36 10.43 -2.08 -0.15
CA LYS A 36 10.66 -3.42 -0.71
C LYS A 36 9.81 -3.59 -1.97
N VAL A 37 10.49 -3.87 -3.06
CA VAL A 37 9.89 -4.10 -4.38
C VAL A 37 9.65 -5.60 -4.53
N LEU A 38 8.39 -6.00 -4.57
CA LEU A 38 7.97 -7.39 -4.71
C LEU A 38 7.76 -7.70 -6.20
N GLY A 39 8.51 -8.63 -6.74
CA GLY A 39 8.43 -9.04 -8.14
C GLY A 39 9.01 -10.44 -8.34
N PHE A 40 9.20 -10.87 -9.58
CA PHE A 40 9.76 -12.19 -9.89
C PHE A 40 11.22 -12.11 -10.32
N ASN A 41 11.54 -11.33 -11.34
CA ASN A 41 12.88 -11.09 -11.77
C ASN A 41 13.37 -9.69 -11.33
N PRO A 42 14.64 -9.56 -10.86
CA PRO A 42 15.17 -8.28 -10.45
C PRO A 42 15.27 -7.31 -11.65
N PRO A 43 15.19 -5.98 -11.40
CA PRO A 43 15.39 -5.00 -12.45
C PRO A 43 16.82 -5.05 -13.01
N ASP A 44 16.98 -4.64 -14.27
CA ASP A 44 18.27 -4.48 -14.96
C ASP A 44 18.94 -3.11 -14.71
N PHE A 45 18.38 -2.34 -13.77
CA PHE A 45 18.87 -1.03 -13.34
C PHE A 45 19.11 -0.99 -11.83
N GLU A 46 19.93 -0.05 -11.39
CA GLU A 46 20.24 0.14 -9.97
C GLU A 46 19.06 0.72 -9.20
N LEU A 47 18.76 0.10 -8.07
CA LEU A 47 17.78 0.63 -7.12
C LEU A 47 18.44 1.66 -6.19
N GLU A 48 17.68 2.65 -5.77
CA GLU A 48 18.10 3.61 -4.75
C GLU A 48 18.37 2.91 -3.42
N GLU A 49 19.26 3.48 -2.59
CA GLU A 49 19.79 2.88 -1.35
C GLU A 49 18.74 2.42 -0.33
N ASN A 50 17.54 3.04 -0.35
CA ASN A 50 16.42 2.70 0.51
C ASN A 50 15.45 1.71 -0.14
N PHE A 51 15.75 1.22 -1.35
CA PHE A 51 14.97 0.23 -2.09
C PHE A 51 15.67 -1.12 -2.10
N GLU A 52 14.91 -2.17 -1.86
CA GLU A 52 15.36 -3.56 -1.92
C GLU A 52 14.41 -4.37 -2.79
N PHE A 53 14.94 -5.19 -3.71
CA PHE A 53 14.13 -6.12 -4.49
C PHE A 53 13.99 -7.45 -3.75
N ILE A 54 12.74 -7.92 -3.66
CA ILE A 54 12.40 -9.23 -3.09
C ILE A 54 11.74 -10.07 -4.17
N SER A 55 12.34 -11.20 -4.49
CA SER A 55 11.75 -12.15 -5.43
C SER A 55 10.63 -12.96 -4.76
N LEU A 56 9.47 -13.00 -5.40
CA LEU A 56 8.33 -13.83 -5.01
C LEU A 56 8.39 -15.25 -5.60
N GLY A 57 9.42 -15.57 -6.38
CA GLY A 57 9.62 -16.87 -7.03
C GLY A 57 10.27 -16.73 -8.40
N ALA A 58 10.45 -17.86 -9.10
CA ALA A 58 11.11 -17.85 -10.41
C ALA A 58 10.26 -17.23 -11.53
N GLU A 59 8.95 -17.41 -11.45
CA GLU A 59 8.00 -16.87 -12.43
C GLU A 59 6.59 -16.75 -11.83
N GLN A 60 5.78 -15.90 -12.41
CA GLN A 60 4.37 -15.77 -12.05
C GLN A 60 3.56 -16.90 -12.70
N VAL A 61 3.09 -17.84 -11.88
CA VAL A 61 2.22 -18.94 -12.32
C VAL A 61 0.75 -18.60 -12.02
N GLY A 62 -0.16 -18.96 -12.94
CA GLY A 62 -1.60 -18.78 -12.74
C GLY A 62 -2.15 -17.40 -13.13
N GLY A 63 -1.36 -16.59 -13.83
CA GLY A 63 -1.79 -15.27 -14.31
C GLY A 63 -2.23 -14.33 -13.17
N ALA A 64 -3.22 -13.49 -13.43
CA ALA A 64 -3.73 -12.53 -12.45
C ALA A 64 -4.30 -13.19 -11.18
N ASN A 65 -4.86 -14.39 -11.28
CA ASN A 65 -5.38 -15.13 -10.13
C ASN A 65 -4.27 -15.71 -9.24
N GLY A 66 -3.10 -16.05 -9.83
CA GLY A 66 -1.95 -16.54 -9.07
C GLY A 66 -1.26 -15.46 -8.26
N TRP A 67 -1.27 -14.22 -8.74
CA TRP A 67 -0.59 -13.09 -8.12
C TRP A 67 -0.99 -12.87 -6.64
N SER A 68 -2.29 -12.95 -6.33
CA SER A 68 -2.79 -12.80 -4.97
C SER A 68 -2.22 -13.84 -4.00
N ASN A 69 -2.02 -15.08 -4.47
CA ASN A 69 -1.48 -16.15 -3.62
C ASN A 69 -0.04 -15.86 -3.21
N TYR A 70 0.81 -15.38 -4.13
CA TYR A 70 2.18 -14.99 -3.80
C TYR A 70 2.23 -13.87 -2.76
N LEU A 71 1.31 -12.89 -2.85
CA LEU A 71 1.24 -11.82 -1.85
C LEU A 71 0.77 -12.34 -0.50
N ILE A 72 -0.25 -13.19 -0.45
CA ILE A 72 -0.74 -13.79 0.80
C ILE A 72 0.37 -14.59 1.46
N ASP A 73 1.08 -15.43 0.71
CA ASP A 73 2.19 -16.22 1.23
C ASP A 73 3.31 -15.32 1.75
N PHE A 74 3.70 -14.30 0.99
CA PHE A 74 4.73 -13.35 1.39
C PHE A 74 4.33 -12.60 2.66
N PHE A 75 3.18 -11.93 2.69
CA PHE A 75 2.75 -11.14 3.83
C PHE A 75 2.46 -11.99 5.07
N SER A 76 2.10 -13.27 4.90
CA SER A 76 1.99 -14.20 6.02
C SER A 76 3.34 -14.46 6.69
N SER A 77 4.44 -14.39 5.94
CA SER A 77 5.79 -14.71 6.41
C SER A 77 6.55 -13.55 7.04
N ILE A 78 6.19 -12.29 6.77
CA ILE A 78 6.90 -11.11 7.31
C ILE A 78 6.60 -10.91 8.80
N GLU A 79 7.47 -10.20 9.51
CA GLU A 79 7.31 -9.88 10.94
C GLU A 79 6.60 -8.54 11.18
N ASP A 80 6.51 -7.69 10.15
CA ASP A 80 5.86 -6.39 10.26
C ASP A 80 4.39 -6.54 10.68
N GLU A 81 4.00 -5.92 11.78
CA GLU A 81 2.61 -5.86 12.24
C GLU A 81 1.78 -4.90 11.39
N TYR A 82 2.40 -3.80 10.99
CA TYR A 82 1.83 -2.76 10.13
C TYR A 82 2.78 -2.49 8.97
N PHE A 83 2.24 -2.31 7.79
CA PHE A 83 3.01 -1.99 6.61
C PHE A 83 2.20 -1.13 5.64
N VAL A 84 2.90 -0.45 4.74
CA VAL A 84 2.28 0.21 3.59
C VAL A 84 2.36 -0.70 2.40
N TYR A 85 1.29 -0.83 1.65
CA TYR A 85 1.27 -1.61 0.42
C TYR A 85 0.64 -0.83 -0.72
N GLY A 86 1.19 -0.99 -1.92
CA GLY A 86 0.69 -0.41 -3.16
C GLY A 86 1.27 -1.08 -4.41
N LEU A 87 0.89 -0.55 -5.58
CA LEU A 87 1.42 -0.97 -6.86
C LEU A 87 2.45 0.05 -7.36
N ASP A 88 3.34 -0.40 -8.25
CA ASP A 88 4.44 0.39 -8.82
C ASP A 88 3.98 1.56 -9.70
N ASP A 89 2.75 1.53 -10.21
CA ASP A 89 2.15 2.56 -11.04
C ASP A 89 1.43 3.68 -10.25
N PHE A 90 1.33 3.55 -8.92
CA PHE A 90 0.80 4.60 -8.05
C PHE A 90 1.87 5.62 -7.66
N MET A 91 2.15 6.57 -8.55
CA MET A 91 3.17 7.59 -8.33
C MET A 91 2.75 8.63 -7.29
N ILE A 92 3.65 8.91 -6.34
CA ILE A 92 3.44 10.00 -5.38
C ILE A 92 3.65 11.34 -6.10
N ALA A 93 2.60 12.17 -6.17
CA ALA A 93 2.58 13.39 -6.97
C ALA A 93 2.91 14.67 -6.18
N ARG A 94 2.94 14.60 -4.84
CA ARG A 94 3.22 15.73 -3.93
C ARG A 94 3.77 15.24 -2.60
N LYS A 95 4.37 16.17 -1.83
CA LYS A 95 4.95 15.87 -0.53
C LYS A 95 3.94 15.16 0.36
N VAL A 96 4.37 14.04 0.96
CA VAL A 96 3.59 13.30 1.95
C VAL A 96 3.52 14.15 3.22
N ASP A 97 2.32 14.24 3.77
CA ASP A 97 2.09 14.87 5.06
C ASP A 97 2.36 13.82 6.16
N GLU A 98 3.52 13.95 6.81
CA GLU A 98 3.97 12.98 7.79
C GLU A 98 3.16 13.03 9.11
N GLU A 99 2.53 14.17 9.45
CA GLU A 99 1.62 14.24 10.60
C GLU A 99 0.35 13.45 10.31
N VAL A 100 -0.22 13.62 9.11
CA VAL A 100 -1.38 12.85 8.66
C VAL A 100 -1.06 11.36 8.64
N PHE A 101 0.11 10.99 8.11
CA PHE A 101 0.56 9.60 8.05
C PHE A 101 0.75 9.00 9.46
N ALA A 102 1.44 9.72 10.35
CA ALA A 102 1.64 9.28 11.72
C ALA A 102 0.32 9.14 12.49
N THR A 103 -0.61 10.08 12.28
CA THR A 103 -1.95 10.02 12.88
C THR A 103 -2.74 8.82 12.35
N ALA A 104 -2.65 8.53 11.04
CA ALA A 104 -3.29 7.36 10.44
C ALA A 104 -2.79 6.05 11.07
N LEU A 105 -1.49 5.91 11.29
CA LEU A 105 -0.92 4.73 11.97
C LEU A 105 -1.52 4.49 13.36
N THR A 106 -1.85 5.54 14.09
CA THR A 106 -2.44 5.42 15.43
C THR A 106 -3.92 5.02 15.43
N LEU A 107 -4.56 4.97 14.26
CA LEU A 107 -5.95 4.53 14.10
C LEU A 107 -6.06 3.04 13.78
N LEU A 108 -4.95 2.40 13.38
CA LEU A 108 -4.93 0.97 13.11
C LEU A 108 -5.05 0.20 14.42
N ASP A 109 -6.04 -0.65 14.51
CA ASP A 109 -6.31 -1.51 15.66
C ASP A 109 -6.98 -2.81 15.23
N GLU A 110 -7.64 -3.50 16.16
CA GLU A 110 -8.36 -4.73 15.85
C GLU A 110 -9.65 -4.52 15.02
N LYS A 111 -10.12 -3.28 14.89
CA LYS A 111 -11.34 -2.93 14.14
C LYS A 111 -11.02 -2.20 12.84
N VAL A 112 -9.89 -1.50 12.79
CA VAL A 112 -9.42 -0.77 11.62
C VAL A 112 -8.25 -1.53 11.01
N GLY A 113 -8.54 -2.37 10.04
CA GLY A 113 -7.54 -3.21 9.37
C GLY A 113 -6.75 -2.50 8.28
N ARG A 114 -7.31 -1.44 7.70
CA ARG A 114 -6.72 -0.74 6.56
C ARG A 114 -7.08 0.74 6.56
N ILE A 115 -6.12 1.56 6.17
CA ILE A 115 -6.34 3.00 5.90
C ILE A 115 -5.81 3.34 4.52
N ASP A 116 -6.70 3.81 3.66
CA ASP A 116 -6.36 4.23 2.30
C ASP A 116 -5.66 5.60 2.34
N LEU A 117 -4.49 5.71 1.71
CA LEU A 117 -3.70 6.93 1.63
C LEU A 117 -4.04 7.77 0.38
N GLN A 118 -4.92 7.26 -0.46
CA GLN A 118 -5.38 7.95 -1.64
C GLN A 118 -6.80 8.50 -1.45
N PRO A 119 -7.06 9.75 -1.81
CA PRO A 119 -8.42 10.29 -1.82
C PRO A 119 -9.19 9.80 -3.07
N SER A 120 -9.42 8.49 -3.17
CA SER A 120 -10.16 7.89 -4.28
C SER A 120 -11.68 8.08 -4.18
N LEU A 121 -12.15 8.78 -3.15
CA LEU A 121 -13.57 9.05 -2.89
C LEU A 121 -14.28 9.82 -4.00
N GLN A 122 -13.56 10.49 -4.88
CA GLN A 122 -14.15 11.16 -6.04
C GLN A 122 -14.82 10.19 -7.02
N TYR A 123 -14.43 8.91 -7.04
CA TYR A 123 -15.00 7.86 -7.88
C TYR A 123 -16.04 7.02 -7.14
N ALA A 124 -15.94 6.92 -5.83
CA ALA A 124 -16.97 6.33 -4.98
C ALA A 124 -17.99 7.42 -4.66
N ARG A 125 -19.25 7.26 -4.98
CA ARG A 125 -20.28 8.20 -4.54
C ARG A 125 -20.26 8.23 -3.00
N PRO A 126 -19.62 9.22 -2.35
CA PRO A 126 -19.28 9.15 -0.91
C PRO A 126 -20.48 8.96 -0.03
N GLN A 127 -21.65 9.53 -0.44
CA GLN A 127 -22.88 9.48 0.32
C GLN A 127 -23.40 8.05 0.54
N ASN A 128 -23.02 7.10 -0.32
CA ASN A 128 -23.48 5.72 -0.23
C ASN A 128 -22.47 4.80 0.47
N PHE A 129 -21.24 5.27 0.71
CA PHE A 129 -20.14 4.43 1.19
C PHE A 129 -19.56 4.89 2.53
N VAL A 130 -19.83 6.11 2.95
CA VAL A 130 -19.33 6.64 4.22
C VAL A 130 -20.30 6.32 5.35
N GLN A 131 -19.84 5.54 6.31
CA GLN A 131 -20.63 5.19 7.50
C GLN A 131 -20.47 6.23 8.60
N SER A 132 -19.26 6.73 8.81
CA SER A 132 -18.96 7.68 9.87
C SER A 132 -17.73 8.50 9.54
N HIS A 133 -17.54 9.56 10.30
CA HIS A 133 -16.38 10.41 10.25
C HIS A 133 -15.64 10.29 11.59
N VAL A 134 -14.36 9.97 11.52
CA VAL A 134 -13.47 9.94 12.70
C VAL A 134 -12.55 11.13 12.62
N ARG A 135 -12.56 11.98 13.67
CA ARG A 135 -11.62 13.11 13.78
C ARG A 135 -10.58 12.80 14.83
N LYS A 136 -9.31 12.94 14.45
CA LYS A 136 -8.17 12.81 15.33
C LYS A 136 -7.14 13.88 14.99
N GLU A 137 -6.69 14.63 15.98
CA GLU A 137 -5.66 15.68 15.84
C GLU A 137 -5.98 16.69 14.72
N GLY A 138 -7.26 17.03 14.52
CA GLY A 138 -7.71 17.95 13.47
C GLY A 138 -7.85 17.32 12.08
N ILE A 139 -7.47 16.06 11.91
CA ILE A 139 -7.57 15.30 10.65
C ILE A 139 -8.88 14.53 10.64
N GLU A 140 -9.56 14.51 9.51
CA GLU A 140 -10.79 13.78 9.31
C GLU A 140 -10.55 12.52 8.49
N PHE A 141 -10.93 11.37 9.04
CA PHE A 141 -10.92 10.08 8.39
C PHE A 141 -12.35 9.63 8.13
N LEU A 142 -12.58 9.07 6.95
CA LEU A 142 -13.89 8.54 6.56
C LEU A 142 -13.90 7.03 6.75
N SER A 143 -14.81 6.53 7.58
CA SER A 143 -15.06 5.10 7.70
C SER A 143 -16.00 4.65 6.58
N LEU A 144 -15.59 3.66 5.81
CA LEU A 144 -16.41 3.10 4.74
C LEU A 144 -17.40 2.07 5.29
N VAL A 145 -18.57 1.99 4.66
CA VAL A 145 -19.58 0.99 5.02
C VAL A 145 -19.04 -0.40 4.71
N ASP A 146 -19.06 -1.26 5.71
CA ASP A 146 -18.99 -2.70 5.48
C ASP A 146 -20.34 -3.20 4.96
N SER A 147 -20.41 -3.46 3.68
CA SER A 147 -21.66 -3.96 3.06
C SER A 147 -21.96 -5.43 3.41
N GLY A 148 -21.00 -6.13 4.05
CA GLY A 148 -21.10 -7.55 4.40
C GLY A 148 -21.30 -8.50 3.20
N LYS A 149 -21.34 -7.97 1.99
CA LYS A 149 -21.65 -8.70 0.75
C LYS A 149 -20.54 -8.63 -0.30
N GLY A 150 -19.37 -8.17 0.07
CA GLY A 150 -18.24 -8.02 -0.89
C GLY A 150 -18.51 -7.00 -2.01
N THR A 151 -19.52 -6.14 -1.86
CA THR A 151 -19.91 -5.16 -2.87
C THR A 151 -19.15 -3.85 -2.76
N ASN A 152 -18.40 -3.63 -1.69
CA ASN A 152 -17.51 -2.48 -1.58
C ASN A 152 -16.17 -2.81 -2.25
N LEU A 153 -16.05 -2.51 -3.53
CA LEU A 153 -14.86 -2.74 -4.35
C LEU A 153 -13.59 -2.04 -3.80
N TYR A 154 -13.75 -1.10 -2.88
CA TYR A 154 -12.63 -0.33 -2.32
C TYR A 154 -12.06 -0.91 -1.03
N GLN A 155 -12.72 -1.87 -0.39
CA GLN A 155 -12.21 -2.51 0.83
C GLN A 155 -10.90 -3.26 0.59
N ASN A 156 -10.74 -3.85 -0.61
CA ASN A 156 -9.60 -4.68 -0.97
C ASN A 156 -8.82 -4.12 -2.19
N ALA A 157 -8.96 -2.82 -2.49
CA ALA A 157 -8.21 -2.23 -3.58
C ALA A 157 -6.70 -2.23 -3.26
N ALA A 158 -5.88 -2.65 -4.22
CA ALA A 158 -4.43 -2.59 -4.13
C ALA A 158 -3.88 -1.16 -4.29
N ALA A 159 -4.64 -0.15 -3.83
CA ALA A 159 -4.22 1.23 -3.77
C ALA A 159 -3.26 1.44 -2.60
N PHE A 160 -2.49 2.52 -2.65
CA PHE A 160 -1.54 2.86 -1.60
C PHE A 160 -2.26 2.98 -0.25
N SER A 161 -2.00 2.04 0.64
CA SER A 161 -2.75 1.90 1.91
C SER A 161 -1.83 1.42 3.02
N ILE A 162 -2.15 1.81 4.25
CA ILE A 162 -1.55 1.21 5.45
C ILE A 162 -2.40 0.01 5.84
N TRP A 163 -1.76 -1.11 6.13
CA TRP A 163 -2.42 -2.34 6.53
C TRP A 163 -1.98 -2.80 7.91
N ASN A 164 -2.93 -3.29 8.69
CA ASN A 164 -2.65 -4.20 9.79
C ASN A 164 -2.57 -5.61 9.20
N LYS A 165 -1.44 -6.29 9.39
CA LYS A 165 -1.15 -7.63 8.84
C LYS A 165 -2.28 -8.65 9.07
N LYS A 166 -2.96 -8.58 10.22
CA LYS A 166 -4.06 -9.51 10.56
C LYS A 166 -5.23 -9.45 9.57
N TRP A 167 -5.34 -8.37 8.78
CA TRP A 167 -6.45 -8.12 7.86
C TRP A 167 -6.05 -8.25 6.39
N PHE A 168 -4.77 -8.44 6.11
CA PHE A 168 -4.26 -8.63 4.75
C PHE A 168 -4.42 -10.10 4.32
#